data_3365a15c448686b2b9bbecd3a4ff279b
#
_entry.id   3365a15c448686b2b9bbecd3a4ff279b
#
_cell.length_a   1.000
_cell.length_b   1.000
_cell.length_c   1.000
_cell.angle_alpha   90.00
_cell.angle_beta   90.00
_cell.angle_gamma   90.00
#
_symmetry.space_group_name_H-M   'P 1'
#
loop_
_entity.id
_entity.type
_entity.pdbx_description
1 polymer ?
#
loop_
_entity_poly.entity_id
_entity_poly.type
_entity_poly.pdbx_seq_one_letter_code
_entity_poly.pdbx_strand_id
1 'polypeptide(L)'
;GTVQEEVGLRGAKTVAQMIQPDLALAIDVTFSYDLPGGEQNGVRLGQGVALCVMDGSVIAHTGLLKQIEDICQRHQIRYQLDMDLAGGTDSGELSKAGPGIMNLTISIPTRYMHSHYTMVHTDDFEATVEMLVAFLKEFDERMYLAMLEDKR
;
A
#
# COMPACT_ATOMS: atom_id res chain seq x y z
N GLY A 1 -5.11 0.63 14.38
CA GLY A 1 -4.05 -0.36 14.11
C GLY A 1 -4.60 -1.78 14.23
N THR A 2 -4.14 -2.66 13.39
CA THR A 2 -4.42 -4.08 13.45
C THR A 2 -3.44 -4.77 14.40
N VAL A 3 -3.79 -5.95 14.87
CA VAL A 3 -2.95 -6.76 15.78
C VAL A 3 -2.57 -8.06 15.10
N GLN A 4 -1.40 -8.61 15.46
CA GLN A 4 -0.95 -9.91 14.97
C GLN A 4 -0.83 -9.98 13.42
N GLU A 5 -0.35 -8.90 12.81
CA GLU A 5 -0.07 -8.87 11.38
C GLU A 5 1.03 -9.88 11.05
N GLU A 6 2.17 -9.84 11.73
CA GLU A 6 3.39 -10.67 11.57
C GLU A 6 3.18 -12.19 11.79
N VAL A 7 2.04 -12.59 12.29
CA VAL A 7 1.71 -13.99 12.58
C VAL A 7 0.48 -14.47 11.82
N GLY A 8 0.15 -13.82 10.71
CA GLY A 8 -0.88 -14.26 9.77
C GLY A 8 -2.05 -13.29 9.61
N LEU A 9 -1.80 -11.98 9.62
CA LEU A 9 -2.75 -10.91 9.25
C LEU A 9 -4.07 -10.96 10.02
N ARG A 10 -4.02 -11.43 11.28
CA ARG A 10 -5.21 -11.87 12.03
C ARG A 10 -6.13 -10.70 12.39
N GLY A 11 -5.55 -9.56 12.76
CA GLY A 11 -6.31 -8.36 13.11
C GLY A 11 -7.06 -7.78 11.92
N ALA A 12 -6.45 -7.77 10.74
CA ALA A 12 -7.09 -7.31 9.52
C ALA A 12 -8.33 -8.13 9.16
N LYS A 13 -8.23 -9.47 9.27
CA LYS A 13 -9.37 -10.37 9.07
C LYS A 13 -10.54 -10.04 9.99
N THR A 14 -10.26 -9.81 11.26
CA THR A 14 -11.30 -9.52 12.26
C THR A 14 -11.91 -8.14 12.03
N VAL A 15 -11.08 -7.13 11.78
CA VAL A 15 -11.54 -5.75 11.59
C VAL A 15 -12.35 -5.59 10.31
N ALA A 16 -11.97 -6.28 9.25
CA ALA A 16 -12.72 -6.31 8.00
C ALA A 16 -14.15 -6.82 8.17
N GLN A 17 -14.32 -7.88 8.97
CA GLN A 17 -15.65 -8.42 9.28
C GLN A 17 -16.50 -7.50 10.17
N MET A 18 -15.86 -6.76 11.08
CA MET A 18 -16.55 -5.84 11.98
C MET A 18 -17.01 -4.56 11.28
N ILE A 19 -16.17 -4.00 10.42
CA ILE A 19 -16.41 -2.70 9.76
C ILE A 19 -17.14 -2.89 8.43
N GLN A 20 -16.82 -3.95 7.69
CA GLN A 20 -17.32 -4.23 6.33
C GLN A 20 -17.15 -3.02 5.39
N PRO A 21 -15.93 -2.50 5.23
CA PRO A 21 -15.70 -1.33 4.41
C PRO A 21 -15.82 -1.66 2.92
N ASP A 22 -16.21 -0.67 2.10
CA ASP A 22 -16.22 -0.77 0.64
C ASP A 22 -14.80 -0.63 0.06
N LEU A 23 -13.94 0.12 0.75
CA LEU A 23 -12.55 0.40 0.37
C LEU A 23 -11.65 0.38 1.61
N ALA A 24 -10.44 -0.14 1.46
CA ALA A 24 -9.44 -0.16 2.51
C ALA A 24 -8.05 0.18 1.97
N LEU A 25 -7.28 0.94 2.73
CA LEU A 25 -5.86 1.15 2.52
C LEU A 25 -5.11 0.51 3.70
N ALA A 26 -4.25 -0.46 3.41
CA ALA A 26 -3.29 -0.95 4.39
C ALA A 26 -2.04 -0.05 4.34
N ILE A 27 -1.59 0.43 5.50
CA ILE A 27 -0.37 1.24 5.58
C ILE A 27 0.66 0.40 6.29
N ASP A 28 1.78 0.17 5.61
CA ASP A 28 2.83 -0.73 6.05
C ASP A 28 4.22 -0.20 5.66
N VAL A 29 5.22 -1.03 5.78
CA VAL A 29 6.58 -0.82 5.27
C VAL A 29 6.89 -1.84 4.17
N THR A 30 7.90 -1.57 3.35
CA THR A 30 8.38 -2.52 2.34
C THR A 30 9.90 -2.53 2.27
N PHE A 31 10.48 -3.60 1.74
CA PHE A 31 11.93 -3.72 1.59
C PHE A 31 12.48 -2.71 0.59
N SER A 32 13.53 -2.01 0.97
CA SER A 32 14.35 -1.21 0.07
C SER A 32 15.50 -2.05 -0.47
N TYR A 33 15.67 -2.05 -1.79
CA TYR A 33 16.67 -2.85 -2.52
C TYR A 33 17.93 -2.05 -2.88
N ASP A 34 18.10 -0.86 -2.35
CA ASP A 34 19.23 0.04 -2.63
C ASP A 34 20.49 -0.25 -1.79
N LEU A 35 20.64 -1.49 -1.37
CA LEU A 35 21.83 -2.02 -0.71
C LEU A 35 22.77 -2.70 -1.72
N PRO A 36 24.07 -2.83 -1.39
CA PRO A 36 24.99 -3.60 -2.24
C PRO A 36 24.47 -5.02 -2.48
N GLY A 37 24.33 -5.40 -3.75
CA GLY A 37 23.76 -6.68 -4.15
C GLY A 37 22.23 -6.74 -4.21
N GLY A 38 21.53 -5.63 -3.95
CA GLY A 38 20.10 -5.53 -4.11
C GLY A 38 19.65 -5.47 -5.57
N GLU A 39 18.38 -5.67 -5.80
CA GLU A 39 17.78 -5.63 -7.15
C GLU A 39 17.83 -4.23 -7.74
N GLN A 40 18.21 -4.12 -9.03
CA GLN A 40 18.37 -2.81 -9.68
C GLN A 40 17.05 -2.06 -9.86
N ASN A 41 15.95 -2.77 -10.04
CA ASN A 41 14.61 -2.22 -10.29
C ASN A 41 13.71 -2.24 -9.07
N GLY A 42 14.24 -2.56 -7.90
CA GLY A 42 13.46 -2.57 -6.65
C GLY A 42 13.25 -1.19 -6.04
N VAL A 43 12.38 -1.13 -5.07
CA VAL A 43 12.08 0.07 -4.27
C VAL A 43 13.36 0.62 -3.60
N ARG A 44 13.46 1.95 -3.50
CA ARG A 44 14.64 2.65 -2.98
C ARG A 44 14.25 3.72 -1.97
N LEU A 45 15.08 3.95 -0.97
CA LEU A 45 14.93 5.08 -0.05
C LEU A 45 15.04 6.42 -0.79
N GLY A 46 14.26 7.40 -0.34
CA GLY A 46 14.28 8.76 -0.87
C GLY A 46 13.60 8.92 -2.24
N GLN A 47 12.91 7.91 -2.73
CA GLN A 47 12.20 7.95 -4.00
C GLN A 47 10.67 8.07 -3.86
N GLY A 48 10.20 8.29 -2.65
CA GLY A 48 8.80 8.51 -2.34
C GLY A 48 8.06 7.26 -1.86
N VAL A 49 6.75 7.39 -1.68
CA VAL A 49 5.86 6.33 -1.21
C VAL A 49 5.87 5.13 -2.17
N ALA A 50 5.85 3.92 -1.64
CA ALA A 50 5.73 2.70 -2.44
C ALA A 50 4.26 2.25 -2.51
N LEU A 51 3.75 2.11 -3.72
CA LEU A 51 2.41 1.61 -4.01
C LEU A 51 2.53 0.13 -4.40
N CYS A 52 2.02 -0.76 -3.56
CA CYS A 52 2.12 -2.19 -3.78
C CYS A 52 1.17 -2.64 -4.89
N VAL A 53 1.71 -3.01 -6.03
CA VAL A 53 0.95 -3.58 -7.16
C VAL A 53 0.53 -5.01 -6.85
N MET A 54 1.43 -5.79 -6.25
CA MET A 54 1.19 -7.18 -5.88
C MET A 54 2.18 -7.61 -4.80
N ASP A 55 1.69 -8.37 -3.84
CA ASP A 55 2.51 -9.12 -2.89
C ASP A 55 2.18 -10.62 -2.93
N GLY A 56 2.77 -11.41 -2.06
CA GLY A 56 2.51 -12.85 -1.98
C GLY A 56 1.08 -13.22 -1.56
N SER A 57 0.27 -12.29 -1.12
CA SER A 57 -1.07 -12.51 -0.59
C SER A 57 -2.20 -11.86 -1.41
N VAL A 58 -1.90 -10.82 -2.19
CA VAL A 58 -2.90 -10.02 -2.91
C VAL A 58 -2.34 -9.33 -4.15
N ILE A 59 -3.20 -9.12 -5.13
CA ILE A 59 -2.99 -8.17 -6.23
C ILE A 59 -3.88 -6.96 -5.93
N ALA A 60 -3.30 -5.77 -5.96
CA ALA A 60 -4.00 -4.53 -5.69
C ALA A 60 -5.16 -4.29 -6.67
N HIS A 61 -6.20 -3.60 -6.21
CA HIS A 61 -7.28 -3.19 -7.10
C HIS A 61 -6.77 -2.15 -8.10
N THR A 62 -6.81 -2.48 -9.40
CA THR A 62 -6.20 -1.67 -10.46
C THR A 62 -6.77 -0.26 -10.56
N GLY A 63 -8.09 -0.11 -10.43
CA GLY A 63 -8.75 1.19 -10.45
C GLY A 63 -8.31 2.09 -9.28
N LEU A 64 -8.15 1.51 -8.08
CA LEU A 64 -7.66 2.24 -6.90
C LEU A 64 -6.19 2.65 -7.05
N LEU A 65 -5.34 1.72 -7.47
CA LEU A 65 -3.93 2.01 -7.74
C LEU A 65 -3.78 3.17 -8.72
N LYS A 66 -4.48 3.12 -9.85
CA LYS A 66 -4.45 4.17 -10.87
C LYS A 66 -4.92 5.53 -10.35
N GLN A 67 -5.99 5.57 -9.56
CA GLN A 67 -6.45 6.82 -8.96
C GLN A 67 -5.40 7.43 -8.01
N ILE A 68 -4.72 6.61 -7.23
CA ILE A 68 -3.65 7.07 -6.34
C ILE A 68 -2.43 7.53 -7.15
N GLU A 69 -2.04 6.82 -8.23
CA GLU A 69 -0.99 7.29 -9.14
C GLU A 69 -1.34 8.66 -9.76
N ASP A 70 -2.59 8.83 -10.24
CA ASP A 70 -3.06 10.09 -10.80
C ASP A 70 -3.02 11.23 -9.78
N ILE A 71 -3.35 10.96 -8.52
CA ILE A 71 -3.22 11.92 -7.41
C ILE A 71 -1.75 12.29 -7.20
N CYS A 72 -0.87 11.30 -7.09
CA CYS A 72 0.56 11.53 -6.92
C CYS A 72 1.12 12.41 -8.05
N GLN A 73 0.75 12.14 -9.30
CA GLN A 73 1.20 12.92 -10.46
C GLN A 73 0.67 14.36 -10.42
N ARG A 74 -0.63 14.57 -10.14
CA ARG A 74 -1.23 15.91 -10.08
C ARG A 74 -0.67 16.78 -8.96
N HIS A 75 -0.36 16.17 -7.81
CA HIS A 75 0.22 16.85 -6.65
C HIS A 75 1.75 16.84 -6.63
N GLN A 76 2.41 16.26 -7.65
CA GLN A 76 3.86 16.15 -7.74
C GLN A 76 4.49 15.39 -6.56
N ILE A 77 3.75 14.43 -6.00
CA ILE A 77 4.20 13.56 -4.92
C ILE A 77 5.02 12.42 -5.54
N ARG A 78 6.22 12.21 -5.02
CA ARG A 78 7.08 11.12 -5.49
C ARG A 78 6.51 9.77 -5.04
N TYR A 79 6.45 8.81 -5.96
CA TYR A 79 6.01 7.46 -5.67
C TYR A 79 6.79 6.42 -6.49
N GLN A 80 6.73 5.20 -6.04
CA GLN A 80 7.32 4.03 -6.67
C GLN A 80 6.27 2.92 -6.74
N LEU A 81 6.37 2.05 -7.75
CA LEU A 81 5.59 0.81 -7.77
C LEU A 81 6.39 -0.29 -7.10
N ASP A 82 5.73 -1.08 -6.28
CA ASP A 82 6.32 -2.16 -5.50
C ASP A 82 5.70 -3.51 -5.87
N MET A 83 6.55 -4.53 -5.93
CA MET A 83 6.14 -5.93 -6.10
C MET A 83 7.02 -6.82 -5.24
N ASP A 84 6.53 -7.27 -4.10
CA ASP A 84 7.21 -8.21 -3.21
C ASP A 84 6.43 -9.53 -3.15
N LEU A 85 6.85 -10.50 -3.95
CA LEU A 85 6.18 -11.80 -4.03
C LEU A 85 6.42 -12.71 -2.81
N ALA A 86 7.36 -12.37 -1.96
CA ALA A 86 7.71 -13.18 -0.78
C ALA A 86 6.94 -12.74 0.48
N GLY A 87 6.50 -11.48 0.53
CA GLY A 87 5.77 -10.90 1.65
C GLY A 87 4.25 -11.00 1.54
N GLY A 88 3.57 -10.53 2.56
CA GLY A 88 2.13 -10.34 2.57
C GLY A 88 1.79 -9.22 3.53
N THR A 89 0.68 -8.55 3.33
CA THR A 89 0.21 -7.43 4.14
C THR A 89 -1.25 -7.62 4.54
N ASP A 90 -1.75 -6.78 5.41
CA ASP A 90 -3.16 -6.76 5.82
C ASP A 90 -4.14 -6.73 4.64
N SER A 91 -3.72 -6.17 3.49
CA SER A 91 -4.50 -6.19 2.25
C SER A 91 -4.89 -7.61 1.81
N GLY A 92 -4.06 -8.61 2.08
CA GLY A 92 -4.35 -10.00 1.77
C GLY A 92 -5.59 -10.57 2.45
N GLU A 93 -5.86 -10.18 3.71
CA GLU A 93 -7.10 -10.59 4.40
C GLU A 93 -8.27 -9.63 4.09
N LEU A 94 -8.00 -8.34 3.87
CA LEU A 94 -9.01 -7.38 3.44
C LEU A 94 -9.63 -7.79 2.10
N SER A 95 -8.81 -8.21 1.13
CA SER A 95 -9.27 -8.64 -0.19
C SER A 95 -10.24 -9.82 -0.17
N LYS A 96 -10.16 -10.67 0.86
CA LYS A 96 -10.97 -11.90 1.01
C LYS A 96 -12.21 -11.71 1.86
N ALA A 97 -12.38 -10.56 2.50
CA ALA A 97 -13.49 -10.33 3.41
C ALA A 97 -14.79 -10.00 2.65
N GLY A 98 -15.91 -10.56 3.11
CA GLY A 98 -17.23 -10.35 2.50
C GLY A 98 -17.25 -10.69 1.00
N PRO A 99 -17.74 -9.78 0.17
CA PRO A 99 -17.74 -9.93 -1.30
C PRO A 99 -16.38 -9.60 -1.95
N GLY A 100 -15.36 -9.34 -1.15
CA GLY A 100 -14.09 -8.76 -1.55
C GLY A 100 -14.06 -7.25 -1.32
N ILE A 101 -13.04 -6.74 -0.64
CA ILE A 101 -12.88 -5.32 -0.38
C ILE A 101 -11.87 -4.75 -1.39
N MET A 102 -12.23 -3.64 -2.04
CA MET A 102 -11.30 -2.86 -2.85
C MET A 102 -10.15 -2.39 -1.96
N ASN A 103 -8.90 -2.78 -2.28
CA ASN A 103 -7.78 -2.48 -1.39
C ASN A 103 -6.48 -2.21 -2.14
N LEU A 104 -5.58 -1.52 -1.44
CA LEU A 104 -4.21 -1.26 -1.84
C LEU A 104 -3.34 -1.17 -0.59
N THR A 105 -2.13 -1.71 -0.65
CA THR A 105 -1.10 -1.45 0.36
C THR A 105 -0.26 -0.24 -0.05
N ILE A 106 -0.12 0.67 0.90
CA ILE A 106 0.70 1.87 0.83
C ILE A 106 1.89 1.66 1.76
N SER A 107 3.09 1.59 1.21
CA SER A 107 4.27 1.21 1.98
C SER A 107 5.30 2.33 2.07
N ILE A 108 5.95 2.40 3.22
CA ILE A 108 7.13 3.26 3.43
C ILE A 108 8.37 2.42 3.15
N PRO A 109 9.22 2.80 2.18
CA PRO A 109 10.47 2.09 1.90
C PRO A 109 11.37 2.01 3.13
N THR A 110 11.88 0.82 3.44
CA THR A 110 12.60 0.55 4.69
C THR A 110 13.80 -0.35 4.45
N ARG A 111 14.99 0.06 4.92
CA ARG A 111 16.16 -0.83 5.02
C ARG A 111 16.14 -1.61 6.31
N TYR A 112 16.68 -2.81 6.28
CA TYR A 112 16.87 -3.69 7.44
C TYR A 112 15.56 -4.07 8.14
N MET A 113 14.46 -4.12 7.39
CA MET A 113 13.19 -4.62 7.90
C MET A 113 13.35 -6.00 8.54
N HIS A 114 12.56 -6.32 9.56
CA HIS A 114 12.65 -7.54 10.37
C HIS A 114 13.99 -7.73 11.10
N SER A 115 14.75 -6.66 11.33
CA SER A 115 15.96 -6.69 12.15
C SER A 115 15.79 -5.87 13.45
N HIS A 116 16.85 -5.77 14.25
CA HIS A 116 16.78 -5.04 15.53
C HIS A 116 16.60 -3.53 15.36
N TYR A 117 16.90 -2.99 14.21
CA TYR A 117 16.71 -1.58 13.86
C TYR A 117 16.45 -1.46 12.35
N THR A 118 15.65 -0.50 11.99
CA THR A 118 15.27 -0.20 10.62
C THR A 118 15.62 1.23 10.26
N MET A 119 15.68 1.52 8.97
CA MET A 119 15.98 2.86 8.49
C MET A 119 14.97 3.24 7.40
N VAL A 120 14.34 4.40 7.56
CA VAL A 120 13.46 5.03 6.57
C VAL A 120 14.04 6.38 6.16
N HIS A 121 13.63 6.88 5.01
CA HIS A 121 13.92 8.25 4.60
C HIS A 121 12.74 9.15 4.96
N THR A 122 13.01 10.33 5.52
CA THR A 122 11.96 11.27 5.93
C THR A 122 11.09 11.72 4.78
N ASP A 123 11.67 11.94 3.60
CA ASP A 123 10.92 12.33 2.40
C ASP A 123 9.91 11.24 1.96
N ASP A 124 10.22 9.96 2.17
CA ASP A 124 9.31 8.86 1.82
C ASP A 124 8.11 8.83 2.78
N PHE A 125 8.38 9.08 4.06
CA PHE A 125 7.33 9.22 5.08
C PHE A 125 6.44 10.43 4.79
N GLU A 126 7.03 11.58 4.48
CA GLU A 126 6.29 12.80 4.12
C GLU A 126 5.46 12.60 2.86
N ALA A 127 6.02 11.99 1.81
CA ALA A 127 5.30 11.65 0.58
C ALA A 127 4.10 10.72 0.86
N THR A 128 4.26 9.76 1.77
CA THR A 128 3.17 8.87 2.18
C THR A 128 2.03 9.65 2.85
N VAL A 129 2.36 10.55 3.77
CA VAL A 129 1.37 11.39 4.46
C VAL A 129 0.68 12.34 3.47
N GLU A 130 1.44 13.01 2.61
CA GLU A 130 0.90 13.92 1.59
C GLU A 130 -0.06 13.20 0.65
N MET A 131 0.30 12.03 0.17
CA MET A 131 -0.54 11.20 -0.70
C MET A 131 -1.84 10.81 0.00
N LEU A 132 -1.77 10.30 1.24
CA LEU A 132 -2.96 9.92 2.00
C LEU A 132 -3.89 11.12 2.24
N VAL A 133 -3.33 12.28 2.59
CA VAL A 133 -4.11 13.51 2.79
C VAL A 133 -4.76 13.97 1.48
N ALA A 134 -4.04 13.93 0.36
CA ALA A 134 -4.56 14.29 -0.95
C ALA A 134 -5.71 13.34 -1.36
N PHE A 135 -5.49 12.03 -1.23
CA PHE A 135 -6.52 11.02 -1.50
C PHE A 135 -7.78 11.25 -0.67
N LEU A 136 -7.64 11.41 0.65
CA LEU A 136 -8.80 11.61 1.55
C LEU A 136 -9.57 12.91 1.27
N LYS A 137 -8.89 13.95 0.79
CA LYS A 137 -9.54 15.22 0.42
C LYS A 137 -10.30 15.14 -0.89
N GLU A 138 -9.87 14.31 -1.80
CA GLU A 138 -10.45 14.18 -3.14
C GLU A 138 -11.43 13.01 -3.25
N PHE A 139 -11.37 12.06 -2.31
CA PHE A 139 -12.21 10.87 -2.32
C PHE A 139 -13.68 11.22 -2.16
N ASP A 140 -14.48 10.86 -3.16
CA ASP A 140 -15.92 10.99 -3.18
C ASP A 140 -16.59 9.78 -3.83
N GLU A 141 -17.90 9.74 -3.81
CA GLU A 141 -18.70 8.66 -4.43
C GLU A 141 -18.41 8.52 -5.94
N ARG A 142 -18.20 9.63 -6.64
CA ARG A 142 -17.88 9.60 -8.07
C ARG A 142 -16.56 8.91 -8.35
N MET A 143 -15.54 9.22 -7.56
CA MET A 143 -14.24 8.56 -7.64
C MET A 143 -14.37 7.06 -7.35
N TYR A 144 -15.12 6.69 -6.31
CA TYR A 144 -15.36 5.30 -5.97
C TYR A 144 -16.03 4.53 -7.10
N LEU A 145 -17.09 5.08 -7.69
CA LEU A 145 -17.78 4.45 -8.82
C LEU A 145 -16.88 4.32 -10.06
N ALA A 146 -16.05 5.32 -10.35
CA ALA A 146 -15.08 5.26 -11.45
C ALA A 146 -14.05 4.14 -11.25
N MET A 147 -13.62 3.90 -10.03
CA MET A 147 -12.70 2.78 -9.70
C MET A 147 -13.36 1.41 -9.92
N LEU A 148 -14.66 1.27 -9.64
CA LEU A 148 -15.40 0.02 -9.86
C LEU A 148 -15.59 -0.30 -11.36
N GLU A 149 -15.65 0.73 -12.20
CA GLU A 149 -15.84 0.55 -13.67
C GLU A 149 -14.53 0.18 -14.39
N ASP A 150 -13.37 0.46 -13.79
CA ASP A 150 -12.07 0.14 -14.38
C ASP A 150 -11.77 -1.37 -14.26
N LYS A 151 -12.29 -2.13 -15.20
CA LYS A 151 -12.21 -3.61 -15.30
C LYS A 151 -10.96 -4.09 -16.07
N ARG A 152 -9.95 -3.28 -16.18
CA ARG A 152 -8.73 -3.63 -16.95
C ARG A 152 -7.64 -4.22 -16.11
#